data_3c2cd42930075bd4688dd63bb058fd66
#
_entry.id   3c2cd42930075bd4688dd63bb058fd66
#
_cell.length_a   1.000
_cell.length_b   1.000
_cell.length_c   1.000
_cell.angle_alpha   90.00
_cell.angle_beta   90.00
_cell.angle_gamma   90.00
#
_symmetry.space_group_name_H-M   'P 1'
#
loop_
_entity.id
_entity.type
_entity.pdbx_description
1 polymer ?
#
loop_
_entity_poly.entity_id
_entity_poly.type
_entity_poly.pdbx_seq_one_letter_code
_entity_poly.pdbx_strand_id
1 'polypeptide(L)'
;VSAWVGLAELALSGCTTSTDHLYLHPRGGGDLLSAEIAAAVYLGMRFHPTRGSMSLSEKDGGLPPDDVVQDDDTILAESEVAVARHHDRSHGAMVRVALAPCSPFSVTRDLMVRSAELAEKLDVRLHTHFAENAEDDDFSLAMFGCRPFEYLRDVGWLSDRTWVAHCVMPNDTEIAELGRAGIGAAHCPSSNLILASGIAPVTALRRAGVHVGLGVDGSSSADSASLWLEARQAMLLAKLRDGAAAADARMALEMATIGGAGCLGRVGEIGSIQVGAVGDVAVWSLEGPRFAGAIADPREAWLRCGPVGARDTIVHGRFVVRDGRLTSPRVAEMLTTHRRLAARMQNPG
;
A
#
# COMPACT_ATOMS: atom_id res chain seq x y z
N VAL A 1 -13.75 12.85 -2.07
CA VAL A 1 -14.20 12.31 -3.37
C VAL A 1 -13.11 11.50 -4.02
N SER A 2 -11.88 12.00 -4.14
CA SER A 2 -10.76 11.29 -4.79
C SER A 2 -10.46 9.96 -4.10
N ALA A 3 -10.31 9.96 -2.77
CA ALA A 3 -10.12 8.72 -2.00
C ALA A 3 -11.27 7.72 -2.22
N TRP A 4 -12.51 8.21 -2.27
CA TRP A 4 -13.67 7.35 -2.55
C TRP A 4 -13.57 6.67 -3.93
N VAL A 5 -13.13 7.41 -4.97
CA VAL A 5 -13.01 6.88 -6.33
C VAL A 5 -11.89 5.83 -6.40
N GLY A 6 -10.71 6.10 -5.83
CA GLY A 6 -9.61 5.13 -5.79
C GLY A 6 -9.99 3.85 -5.03
N LEU A 7 -10.59 3.98 -3.84
CA LEU A 7 -11.08 2.84 -3.06
C LEU A 7 -12.20 2.06 -3.79
N ALA A 8 -13.07 2.75 -4.53
CA ALA A 8 -14.12 2.11 -5.31
C ALA A 8 -13.55 1.28 -6.47
N GLU A 9 -12.51 1.77 -7.14
CA GLU A 9 -11.80 1.02 -8.19
C GLU A 9 -11.10 -0.21 -7.60
N LEU A 10 -10.40 -0.05 -6.46
CA LEU A 10 -9.84 -1.18 -5.71
C LEU A 10 -10.90 -2.24 -5.37
N ALA A 11 -12.06 -1.82 -4.85
CA ALA A 11 -13.15 -2.74 -4.53
C ALA A 11 -13.64 -3.50 -5.77
N LEU A 12 -13.76 -2.84 -6.93
CA LEU A 12 -14.13 -3.47 -8.20
C LEU A 12 -13.09 -4.48 -8.69
N SER A 13 -11.84 -4.36 -8.28
CA SER A 13 -10.78 -5.36 -8.57
C SER A 13 -10.79 -6.55 -7.61
N GLY A 14 -11.60 -6.51 -6.54
CA GLY A 14 -11.68 -7.55 -5.50
C GLY A 14 -10.92 -7.25 -4.21
N CYS A 15 -10.35 -6.05 -4.08
CA CYS A 15 -9.67 -5.62 -2.86
C CYS A 15 -10.69 -5.42 -1.73
N THR A 16 -10.43 -6.02 -0.57
CA THR A 16 -11.30 -5.92 0.62
C THR A 16 -10.70 -5.04 1.71
N THR A 17 -9.37 -4.93 1.73
CA THR A 17 -8.62 -4.11 2.69
C THR A 17 -7.58 -3.31 1.94
N SER A 18 -7.58 -1.99 2.13
CA SER A 18 -6.58 -1.08 1.56
C SER A 18 -5.82 -0.37 2.66
N THR A 19 -4.62 0.04 2.34
CA THR A 19 -3.84 1.07 3.05
C THR A 19 -3.55 2.20 2.07
N ASP A 20 -3.10 3.33 2.55
CA ASP A 20 -2.53 4.37 1.71
C ASP A 20 -1.33 5.02 2.39
N HIS A 21 -0.67 5.93 1.69
CA HIS A 21 0.42 6.72 2.22
C HIS A 21 0.11 8.21 2.05
N LEU A 22 -0.75 8.75 2.94
CA LEU A 22 -1.13 10.16 2.92
C LEU A 22 -0.05 11.02 3.60
N TYR A 23 0.89 11.53 2.86
CA TYR A 23 1.99 12.37 3.37
C TYR A 23 1.88 13.86 2.98
N LEU A 24 0.94 14.22 2.11
CA LEU A 24 0.70 15.60 1.70
C LEU A 24 -0.27 16.29 2.67
N HIS A 25 0.25 17.21 3.47
CA HIS A 25 -0.52 18.04 4.40
C HIS A 25 -0.29 19.52 4.11
N PRO A 26 -0.85 20.07 3.01
CA PRO A 26 -0.66 21.47 2.66
C PRO A 26 -1.28 22.39 3.70
N ARG A 27 -0.65 23.55 3.93
CA ARG A 27 -1.15 24.54 4.87
C ARG A 27 -2.58 24.95 4.53
N GLY A 28 -3.48 24.86 5.52
CA GLY A 28 -4.90 25.16 5.32
C GLY A 28 -5.69 24.05 4.61
N GLY A 29 -5.11 22.87 4.35
CA GLY A 29 -5.76 21.74 3.69
C GLY A 29 -6.85 21.06 4.52
N GLY A 30 -6.95 21.35 5.82
CA GLY A 30 -7.87 20.70 6.74
C GLY A 30 -7.48 19.29 7.14
N ASP A 31 -8.40 18.53 7.69
CA ASP A 31 -8.18 17.15 8.16
C ASP A 31 -8.38 16.16 7.00
N LEU A 32 -7.33 15.98 6.19
CA LEU A 32 -7.36 15.12 5.01
C LEU A 32 -7.45 13.65 5.40
N LEU A 33 -6.80 13.23 6.49
CA LEU A 33 -6.86 11.84 6.98
C LEU A 33 -8.28 11.45 7.40
N SER A 34 -8.97 12.29 8.16
CA SER A 34 -10.37 12.03 8.50
C SER A 34 -11.28 12.03 7.27
N ALA A 35 -10.99 12.84 6.25
CA ALA A 35 -11.76 12.87 5.01
C ALA A 35 -11.64 11.57 4.19
N GLU A 36 -10.44 10.98 4.10
CA GLU A 36 -10.28 9.69 3.41
C GLU A 36 -10.81 8.51 4.22
N ILE A 37 -10.64 8.51 5.55
CA ILE A 37 -11.28 7.52 6.44
C ILE A 37 -12.80 7.56 6.26
N ALA A 38 -13.40 8.75 6.22
CA ALA A 38 -14.83 8.90 5.97
C ALA A 38 -15.24 8.34 4.61
N ALA A 39 -14.41 8.50 3.57
CA ALA A 39 -14.66 7.93 2.26
C ALA A 39 -14.66 6.39 2.29
N ALA A 40 -13.67 5.77 2.98
CA ALA A 40 -13.58 4.33 3.15
C ALA A 40 -14.78 3.76 3.93
N VAL A 41 -15.11 4.38 5.05
CA VAL A 41 -16.28 4.00 5.89
C VAL A 41 -17.58 4.11 5.09
N TYR A 42 -17.74 5.18 4.34
CA TYR A 42 -18.91 5.41 3.51
C TYR A 42 -19.05 4.38 2.38
N LEU A 43 -17.93 3.95 1.78
CA LEU A 43 -17.92 2.90 0.77
C LEU A 43 -18.11 1.50 1.38
N GLY A 44 -17.77 1.32 2.65
CA GLY A 44 -17.79 0.05 3.35
C GLY A 44 -16.50 -0.75 3.21
N MET A 45 -15.40 -0.11 2.83
CA MET A 45 -14.07 -0.72 2.73
C MET A 45 -13.38 -0.77 4.09
N ARG A 46 -12.64 -1.87 4.35
CA ARG A 46 -11.68 -1.92 5.44
C ARG A 46 -10.46 -1.09 5.05
N PHE A 47 -10.02 -0.20 5.94
CA PHE A 47 -8.98 0.76 5.62
C PHE A 47 -7.96 0.89 6.74
N HIS A 48 -6.69 0.81 6.39
CA HIS A 48 -5.56 0.98 7.29
C HIS A 48 -4.72 2.20 6.85
N PRO A 49 -5.29 3.42 6.93
CA PRO A 49 -4.61 4.62 6.48
C PRO A 49 -3.36 4.88 7.29
N THR A 50 -2.47 5.69 6.72
CA THR A 50 -1.30 6.18 7.42
C THR A 50 -1.41 7.67 7.70
N ARG A 51 -1.00 8.11 8.89
CA ARG A 51 -0.66 9.51 9.12
C ARG A 51 0.77 9.70 8.59
N GLY A 52 0.85 9.94 7.29
CA GLY A 52 2.10 10.24 6.60
C GLY A 52 2.58 11.65 6.87
N SER A 53 3.83 11.97 6.54
CA SER A 53 4.41 13.27 6.81
C SER A 53 5.63 13.56 5.96
N MET A 54 5.90 14.85 5.77
CA MET A 54 7.15 15.39 5.26
C MET A 54 7.59 16.54 6.15
N SER A 55 8.87 16.62 6.53
CA SER A 55 9.41 17.63 7.42
C SER A 55 10.68 18.28 6.92
N LEU A 56 11.30 17.72 5.87
CA LEU A 56 12.54 18.25 5.30
C LEU A 56 12.25 18.81 3.91
N SER A 57 12.25 20.15 3.79
CA SER A 57 11.95 20.83 2.53
C SER A 57 13.19 21.06 1.67
N GLU A 58 12.99 21.52 0.42
CA GLU A 58 14.09 21.83 -0.51
C GLU A 58 15.11 22.81 0.10
N LYS A 59 14.67 23.87 0.80
CA LYS A 59 15.57 24.84 1.46
C LYS A 59 16.41 24.22 2.57
N ASP A 60 15.96 23.10 3.15
CA ASP A 60 16.61 22.40 4.25
C ASP A 60 17.36 21.15 3.76
N GLY A 61 17.49 20.97 2.44
CA GLY A 61 18.23 19.86 1.79
C GLY A 61 17.40 18.62 1.49
N GLY A 62 16.07 18.67 1.66
CA GLY A 62 15.14 17.64 1.22
C GLY A 62 14.63 17.86 -0.21
N LEU A 63 13.64 17.07 -0.61
CA LEU A 63 13.01 17.16 -1.94
C LEU A 63 11.64 17.86 -1.94
N PRO A 64 10.82 17.78 -0.86
CA PRO A 64 9.48 18.36 -0.85
C PRO A 64 9.48 19.89 -0.94
N PRO A 65 8.51 20.51 -1.63
CA PRO A 65 8.27 21.94 -1.58
C PRO A 65 8.00 22.46 -0.16
N ASP A 66 8.36 23.70 0.14
CA ASP A 66 8.26 24.30 1.48
C ASP A 66 6.83 24.44 2.05
N ASP A 67 5.80 24.43 1.19
CA ASP A 67 4.40 24.60 1.57
C ASP A 67 3.67 23.32 1.96
N VAL A 68 4.30 22.17 1.77
CA VAL A 68 3.74 20.85 2.11
C VAL A 68 4.44 20.16 3.28
N VAL A 69 5.48 20.76 3.83
CA VAL A 69 6.18 20.23 5.00
C VAL A 69 5.62 20.81 6.30
N GLN A 70 5.71 20.01 7.36
CA GLN A 70 5.33 20.39 8.72
C GLN A 70 6.55 20.25 9.65
N ASP A 71 6.55 20.91 10.79
CA ASP A 71 7.57 20.68 11.82
C ASP A 71 7.34 19.32 12.53
N ASP A 72 8.42 18.72 13.04
CA ASP A 72 8.42 17.38 13.61
C ASP A 72 7.48 17.27 14.83
N ASP A 73 7.42 18.29 15.69
CA ASP A 73 6.56 18.27 16.89
C ASP A 73 5.08 18.31 16.50
N THR A 74 4.72 19.12 15.51
CA THR A 74 3.36 19.15 14.95
C THR A 74 2.97 17.79 14.37
N ILE A 75 3.87 17.18 13.58
CA ILE A 75 3.64 15.85 12.98
C ILE A 75 3.35 14.80 14.06
N LEU A 76 4.18 14.76 15.11
CA LEU A 76 4.02 13.76 16.18
C LEU A 76 2.75 13.99 17.00
N ALA A 77 2.44 15.25 17.33
CA ALA A 77 1.22 15.59 18.05
C ALA A 77 -0.05 15.24 17.24
N GLU A 78 -0.08 15.58 15.96
CA GLU A 78 -1.19 15.22 15.07
C GLU A 78 -1.30 13.69 14.86
N SER A 79 -0.18 12.98 14.88
CA SER A 79 -0.15 11.51 14.82
C SER A 79 -0.79 10.87 16.06
N GLU A 80 -0.49 11.37 17.26
CA GLU A 80 -1.16 10.93 18.50
C GLU A 80 -2.68 11.18 18.44
N VAL A 81 -3.09 12.37 17.97
CA VAL A 81 -4.51 12.72 17.81
C VAL A 81 -5.20 11.80 16.80
N ALA A 82 -4.56 11.54 15.66
CA ALA A 82 -5.11 10.66 14.61
C ALA A 82 -5.33 9.23 15.13
N VAL A 83 -4.32 8.68 15.83
CA VAL A 83 -4.43 7.34 16.43
C VAL A 83 -5.52 7.32 17.51
N ALA A 84 -5.53 8.30 18.42
CA ALA A 84 -6.54 8.35 19.47
C ALA A 84 -7.98 8.46 18.94
N ARG A 85 -8.16 9.12 17.81
CA ARG A 85 -9.48 9.34 17.19
C ARG A 85 -9.98 8.17 16.35
N HIS A 86 -9.10 7.50 15.61
CA HIS A 86 -9.49 6.62 14.51
C HIS A 86 -8.99 5.17 14.66
N HIS A 87 -7.95 4.90 15.45
CA HIS A 87 -7.37 3.58 15.53
C HIS A 87 -8.20 2.66 16.41
N ASP A 88 -8.78 1.61 15.81
CA ASP A 88 -9.49 0.54 16.51
C ASP A 88 -8.60 -0.72 16.56
N ARG A 89 -8.27 -1.20 17.77
CA ARG A 89 -7.42 -2.39 17.99
C ARG A 89 -8.21 -3.70 18.01
N SER A 90 -9.53 -3.63 17.95
CA SER A 90 -10.37 -4.82 18.03
C SER A 90 -10.13 -5.76 16.85
N HIS A 91 -10.37 -7.05 17.06
CA HIS A 91 -10.37 -8.03 15.99
C HIS A 91 -11.44 -7.66 14.96
N GLY A 92 -11.10 -7.67 13.68
CA GLY A 92 -12.03 -7.30 12.62
C GLY A 92 -12.21 -5.78 12.44
N ALA A 93 -11.45 -4.94 13.16
CA ALA A 93 -11.52 -3.49 13.05
C ALA A 93 -11.55 -3.00 11.60
N MET A 94 -12.47 -2.11 11.29
CA MET A 94 -12.61 -1.53 9.95
C MET A 94 -11.57 -0.44 9.68
N VAL A 95 -11.07 0.23 10.73
CA VAL A 95 -10.06 1.28 10.60
C VAL A 95 -8.94 1.03 11.61
N ARG A 96 -7.70 0.99 11.11
CA ARG A 96 -6.47 1.07 11.92
C ARG A 96 -5.56 2.14 11.33
N VAL A 97 -4.87 2.91 12.15
CA VAL A 97 -3.96 3.97 11.71
C VAL A 97 -2.52 3.53 11.93
N ALA A 98 -1.64 3.83 10.97
CA ALA A 98 -0.20 3.70 11.11
C ALA A 98 0.49 5.05 10.97
N LEU A 99 1.76 5.15 11.40
CA LEU A 99 2.60 6.33 11.19
C LEU A 99 3.47 6.12 9.96
N ALA A 100 3.62 7.17 9.13
CA ALA A 100 4.31 7.00 7.86
C ALA A 100 5.08 8.26 7.42
N PRO A 101 6.22 8.60 8.03
CA PRO A 101 7.19 9.48 7.41
C PRO A 101 7.43 9.06 5.97
N CYS A 102 7.35 10.00 5.00
CA CYS A 102 7.26 9.68 3.58
C CYS A 102 8.46 8.86 3.09
N SER A 103 9.67 9.35 3.33
CA SER A 103 10.91 8.70 2.92
C SER A 103 12.10 9.30 3.67
N PRO A 104 13.26 8.61 3.73
CA PRO A 104 14.46 9.15 4.37
C PRO A 104 14.94 10.50 3.82
N PHE A 105 14.58 10.85 2.59
CA PHE A 105 14.97 12.11 1.94
C PHE A 105 13.92 13.22 2.00
N SER A 106 12.79 12.97 2.62
CA SER A 106 11.69 13.95 2.77
C SER A 106 11.34 14.27 4.22
N VAL A 107 12.05 13.65 5.17
CA VAL A 107 11.88 13.89 6.61
C VAL A 107 13.22 14.01 7.32
N THR A 108 13.22 14.62 8.49
CA THR A 108 14.41 14.67 9.33
C THR A 108 14.74 13.29 9.92
N ARG A 109 16.02 13.03 10.19
CA ARG A 109 16.42 11.81 10.89
C ARG A 109 15.79 11.71 12.29
N ASP A 110 15.61 12.86 12.97
CA ASP A 110 14.97 12.93 14.27
C ASP A 110 13.52 12.47 14.21
N LEU A 111 12.77 12.92 13.19
CA LEU A 111 11.40 12.46 12.98
C LEU A 111 11.30 10.94 12.75
N MET A 112 12.25 10.34 12.01
CA MET A 112 12.27 8.89 11.81
C MET A 112 12.44 8.16 13.15
N VAL A 113 13.40 8.56 13.97
CA VAL A 113 13.64 7.97 15.30
C VAL A 113 12.41 8.14 16.20
N ARG A 114 11.91 9.35 16.35
CA ARG A 114 10.76 9.67 17.21
C ARG A 114 9.47 9.01 16.73
N SER A 115 9.31 8.83 15.42
CA SER A 115 8.16 8.08 14.88
C SER A 115 8.22 6.60 15.24
N ALA A 116 9.41 5.97 15.27
CA ALA A 116 9.57 4.59 15.73
C ALA A 116 9.21 4.45 17.22
N GLU A 117 9.72 5.35 18.06
CA GLU A 117 9.40 5.39 19.49
C GLU A 117 7.89 5.63 19.74
N LEU A 118 7.29 6.56 19.00
CA LEU A 118 5.86 6.85 19.09
C LEU A 118 5.00 5.67 18.65
N ALA A 119 5.38 4.98 17.58
CA ALA A 119 4.67 3.81 17.09
C ALA A 119 4.71 2.65 18.11
N GLU A 120 5.83 2.46 18.80
CA GLU A 120 5.95 1.50 19.91
C GLU A 120 5.04 1.88 21.07
N LYS A 121 5.11 3.15 21.52
CA LYS A 121 4.26 3.70 22.59
C LYS A 121 2.77 3.53 22.31
N LEU A 122 2.35 3.80 21.08
CA LEU A 122 0.96 3.76 20.64
C LEU A 122 0.50 2.37 20.18
N ASP A 123 1.41 1.41 20.08
CA ASP A 123 1.19 0.08 19.53
C ASP A 123 0.52 0.13 18.13
N VAL A 124 1.12 0.92 17.22
CA VAL A 124 0.72 1.05 15.82
C VAL A 124 1.86 0.65 14.90
N ARG A 125 1.57 0.47 13.63
CA ARG A 125 2.58 0.10 12.63
C ARG A 125 3.28 1.32 12.04
N LEU A 126 4.38 1.05 11.32
CA LEU A 126 5.22 2.03 10.62
C LEU A 126 5.26 1.75 9.13
N HIS A 127 5.26 2.82 8.32
CA HIS A 127 5.38 2.73 6.87
C HIS A 127 6.27 3.84 6.31
N THR A 128 7.05 3.53 5.26
CA THR A 128 7.86 4.50 4.52
C THR A 128 8.23 3.96 3.14
N HIS A 129 8.63 4.82 2.19
CA HIS A 129 9.31 4.40 0.97
C HIS A 129 10.73 3.93 1.30
N PHE A 130 11.19 2.89 0.61
CA PHE A 130 12.49 2.28 0.90
C PHE A 130 13.10 1.63 -0.33
N ALA A 131 14.34 2.05 -0.65
CA ALA A 131 15.18 1.45 -1.67
C ALA A 131 14.42 1.24 -2.99
N GLU A 132 13.74 2.29 -3.45
CA GLU A 132 12.89 2.24 -4.62
C GLU A 132 13.71 2.22 -5.91
N ASN A 133 14.75 3.06 -5.97
CA ASN A 133 15.57 3.25 -7.17
C ASN A 133 17.04 3.52 -6.79
N ALA A 134 17.90 3.71 -7.80
CA ALA A 134 19.33 3.98 -7.59
C ALA A 134 19.58 5.34 -6.93
N GLU A 135 18.71 6.31 -7.19
CA GLU A 135 18.80 7.66 -6.61
C GLU A 135 18.62 7.63 -5.09
N ASP A 136 17.83 6.69 -4.54
CA ASP A 136 17.71 6.49 -3.09
C ASP A 136 19.05 6.05 -2.48
N ASP A 137 19.78 5.15 -3.13
CA ASP A 137 21.10 4.73 -2.70
C ASP A 137 22.09 5.91 -2.73
N ASP A 138 22.13 6.65 -3.83
CA ASP A 138 23.03 7.79 -4.04
C ASP A 138 22.75 8.89 -3.00
N PHE A 139 21.48 9.21 -2.76
CA PHE A 139 21.09 10.18 -1.74
C PHE A 139 21.51 9.74 -0.34
N SER A 140 21.22 8.50 0.03
CA SER A 140 21.52 7.95 1.35
C SER A 140 23.03 7.93 1.62
N LEU A 141 23.82 7.53 0.64
CA LEU A 141 25.28 7.56 0.73
C LEU A 141 25.83 8.98 0.86
N ALA A 142 25.29 9.95 0.11
CA ALA A 142 25.73 11.33 0.14
C ALA A 142 25.36 12.04 1.46
N MET A 143 24.14 11.82 1.96
CA MET A 143 23.61 12.52 3.12
C MET A 143 23.92 11.84 4.46
N PHE A 144 23.92 10.51 4.48
CA PHE A 144 24.03 9.73 5.72
C PHE A 144 25.31 8.87 5.78
N GLY A 145 26.05 8.74 4.67
CA GLY A 145 27.27 7.94 4.59
C GLY A 145 27.02 6.43 4.63
N CYS A 146 25.79 5.99 4.46
CA CYS A 146 25.39 4.57 4.49
C CYS A 146 24.27 4.30 3.48
N ARG A 147 24.02 3.02 3.15
CA ARG A 147 22.93 2.62 2.30
C ARG A 147 21.55 2.77 3.01
N PRO A 148 20.43 2.81 2.27
CA PRO A 148 19.09 2.93 2.86
C PRO A 148 18.80 1.88 3.94
N PHE A 149 19.30 0.65 3.79
CA PHE A 149 19.10 -0.41 4.77
C PHE A 149 19.77 -0.10 6.13
N GLU A 150 21.03 0.32 6.11
CA GLU A 150 21.75 0.69 7.34
C GLU A 150 21.11 1.90 8.01
N TYR A 151 20.68 2.89 7.22
CA TYR A 151 19.92 4.03 7.72
C TYR A 151 18.63 3.58 8.42
N LEU A 152 17.83 2.72 7.78
CA LEU A 152 16.58 2.21 8.35
C LEU A 152 16.81 1.47 9.68
N ARG A 153 17.89 0.68 9.76
CA ARG A 153 18.34 0.02 11.00
C ARG A 153 18.70 1.02 12.08
N ASP A 154 19.49 2.05 11.73
CA ASP A 154 20.07 3.01 12.68
C ASP A 154 19.01 3.98 13.24
N VAL A 155 17.87 4.14 12.58
CA VAL A 155 16.72 4.91 13.08
C VAL A 155 15.66 4.03 13.80
N GLY A 156 15.95 2.74 14.03
CA GLY A 156 15.10 1.86 14.82
C GLY A 156 13.90 1.25 14.08
N TRP A 157 13.94 1.20 12.75
CA TRP A 157 12.80 0.73 11.94
C TRP A 157 12.87 -0.74 11.55
N LEU A 158 13.95 -1.47 11.86
CA LEU A 158 14.05 -2.91 11.58
C LEU A 158 13.28 -3.72 12.61
N SER A 159 11.98 -3.80 12.44
CA SER A 159 11.06 -4.57 13.31
C SER A 159 9.88 -5.12 12.51
N ASP A 160 9.20 -6.11 13.06
CA ASP A 160 7.96 -6.68 12.53
C ASP A 160 6.79 -5.68 12.50
N ARG A 161 6.93 -4.53 13.16
CA ARG A 161 5.99 -3.41 13.13
C ARG A 161 6.03 -2.63 11.82
N THR A 162 7.13 -2.73 11.06
CA THR A 162 7.39 -1.96 9.85
C THR A 162 6.96 -2.69 8.58
N TRP A 163 6.36 -1.98 7.65
CA TRP A 163 6.33 -2.37 6.24
C TRP A 163 6.80 -1.20 5.36
N VAL A 164 7.47 -1.53 4.27
CA VAL A 164 8.03 -0.55 3.35
C VAL A 164 7.38 -0.63 1.97
N ALA A 165 7.36 0.47 1.22
CA ALA A 165 6.96 0.47 -0.17
C ALA A 165 8.16 0.17 -1.08
N HIS A 166 7.88 -0.42 -2.24
CA HIS A 166 8.77 -0.76 -3.37
C HIS A 166 9.80 -1.85 -3.07
N CYS A 167 10.81 -1.57 -2.26
CA CYS A 167 11.87 -2.53 -1.89
C CYS A 167 12.54 -3.18 -3.13
N VAL A 168 13.00 -2.34 -4.08
CA VAL A 168 13.54 -2.77 -5.38
C VAL A 168 15.05 -3.07 -5.30
N MET A 169 15.81 -2.25 -4.55
CA MET A 169 17.26 -2.22 -4.57
C MET A 169 17.99 -2.90 -3.37
N PRO A 170 17.35 -3.69 -2.49
CA PRO A 170 18.09 -4.36 -1.44
C PRO A 170 19.02 -5.45 -2.04
N ASN A 171 20.22 -5.59 -1.50
CA ASN A 171 21.12 -6.70 -1.83
C ASN A 171 20.76 -7.96 -1.04
N ASP A 172 21.42 -9.10 -1.35
CA ASP A 172 21.10 -10.40 -0.74
C ASP A 172 21.30 -10.42 0.79
N THR A 173 22.30 -9.70 1.32
CA THR A 173 22.52 -9.59 2.77
C THR A 173 21.40 -8.79 3.44
N GLU A 174 21.04 -7.67 2.85
CA GLU A 174 19.94 -6.81 3.32
C GLU A 174 18.60 -7.57 3.28
N ILE A 175 18.34 -8.33 2.21
CA ILE A 175 17.14 -9.19 2.09
C ILE A 175 17.07 -10.21 3.24
N ALA A 176 18.19 -10.86 3.56
CA ALA A 176 18.22 -11.82 4.66
C ALA A 176 17.96 -11.17 6.02
N GLU A 177 18.43 -9.95 6.22
CA GLU A 177 18.19 -9.19 7.46
C GLU A 177 16.76 -8.64 7.56
N LEU A 178 16.20 -8.14 6.46
CA LEU A 178 14.78 -7.76 6.38
C LEU A 178 13.85 -8.92 6.77
N GLY A 179 14.16 -10.13 6.25
CA GLY A 179 13.41 -11.34 6.62
C GLY A 179 13.54 -11.70 8.10
N ARG A 180 14.74 -11.62 8.67
CA ARG A 180 14.96 -11.87 10.11
C ARG A 180 14.27 -10.86 11.01
N ALA A 181 14.14 -9.61 10.56
CA ALA A 181 13.42 -8.56 11.27
C ALA A 181 11.90 -8.67 11.16
N GLY A 182 11.37 -9.54 10.29
CA GLY A 182 9.93 -9.71 10.08
C GLY A 182 9.26 -8.54 9.34
N ILE A 183 10.04 -7.77 8.58
CA ILE A 183 9.52 -6.61 7.83
C ILE A 183 8.52 -7.03 6.77
N GLY A 184 7.52 -6.18 6.52
CA GLY A 184 6.66 -6.25 5.34
C GLY A 184 7.21 -5.42 4.18
N ALA A 185 6.90 -5.82 2.92
CA ALA A 185 7.20 -5.06 1.72
C ALA A 185 5.98 -4.99 0.80
N ALA A 186 5.50 -3.81 0.49
CA ALA A 186 4.44 -3.57 -0.49
C ALA A 186 5.06 -3.42 -1.87
N HIS A 187 5.00 -4.47 -2.68
CA HIS A 187 5.48 -4.44 -4.06
C HIS A 187 4.48 -3.70 -4.95
N CYS A 188 4.95 -2.69 -5.68
CA CYS A 188 4.16 -1.81 -6.54
C CYS A 188 4.62 -1.97 -8.01
N PRO A 189 4.30 -3.08 -8.69
CA PRO A 189 4.87 -3.39 -10.00
C PRO A 189 4.56 -2.34 -11.09
N SER A 190 3.33 -1.82 -11.15
CA SER A 190 2.98 -0.79 -12.14
C SER A 190 3.79 0.48 -11.95
N SER A 191 3.86 0.98 -10.72
CA SER A 191 4.63 2.18 -10.37
C SER A 191 6.11 1.99 -10.69
N ASN A 192 6.71 0.87 -10.27
CA ASN A 192 8.11 0.58 -10.55
C ASN A 192 8.42 0.53 -12.06
N LEU A 193 7.48 0.09 -12.89
CA LEU A 193 7.62 0.10 -14.35
C LEU A 193 7.51 1.50 -14.93
N ILE A 194 6.51 2.27 -14.51
CA ILE A 194 6.25 3.62 -15.02
C ILE A 194 7.39 4.58 -14.65
N LEU A 195 7.88 4.49 -13.41
CA LEU A 195 8.98 5.31 -12.91
C LEU A 195 10.37 4.76 -13.26
N ALA A 196 10.43 3.60 -13.93
CA ALA A 196 11.68 2.91 -14.26
C ALA A 196 12.56 2.58 -13.03
N SER A 197 11.94 2.40 -11.86
CA SER A 197 12.63 2.09 -10.59
C SER A 197 13.36 0.73 -10.64
N GLY A 198 12.86 -0.22 -11.44
CA GLY A 198 13.46 -1.55 -11.58
C GLY A 198 12.49 -2.70 -11.25
N ILE A 199 13.03 -3.91 -11.11
CA ILE A 199 12.24 -5.11 -10.79
C ILE A 199 12.61 -5.58 -9.38
N ALA A 200 11.68 -5.47 -8.43
CA ALA A 200 11.88 -5.89 -7.05
C ALA A 200 12.17 -7.40 -6.95
N PRO A 201 13.09 -7.84 -6.06
CA PRO A 201 13.48 -9.24 -5.89
C PRO A 201 12.45 -10.03 -5.05
N VAL A 202 11.18 -10.01 -5.46
CA VAL A 202 10.06 -10.56 -4.66
C VAL A 202 10.21 -12.04 -4.30
N THR A 203 10.83 -12.83 -5.16
CA THR A 203 11.09 -14.25 -4.89
C THR A 203 12.13 -14.44 -3.79
N ALA A 204 13.20 -13.63 -3.78
CA ALA A 204 14.23 -13.64 -2.75
C ALA A 204 13.69 -13.11 -1.43
N LEU A 205 12.97 -11.98 -1.43
CA LEU A 205 12.32 -11.41 -0.25
C LEU A 205 11.39 -12.44 0.42
N ARG A 206 10.51 -13.09 -0.34
CA ARG A 206 9.60 -14.12 0.18
C ARG A 206 10.33 -15.33 0.75
N ARG A 207 11.42 -15.81 0.08
CA ARG A 207 12.24 -16.92 0.60
C ARG A 207 12.94 -16.55 1.90
N ALA A 208 13.31 -15.30 2.08
CA ALA A 208 13.92 -14.81 3.30
C ALA A 208 12.92 -14.62 4.46
N GLY A 209 11.60 -14.74 4.20
CA GLY A 209 10.55 -14.58 5.20
C GLY A 209 9.94 -13.18 5.28
N VAL A 210 10.30 -12.28 4.36
CA VAL A 210 9.64 -10.97 4.24
C VAL A 210 8.18 -11.16 3.84
N HIS A 211 7.26 -10.49 4.52
CA HIS A 211 5.86 -10.44 4.13
C HIS A 211 5.70 -9.55 2.90
N VAL A 212 5.63 -10.15 1.71
CA VAL A 212 5.45 -9.36 0.47
C VAL A 212 3.97 -9.26 0.14
N GLY A 213 3.43 -8.04 0.25
CA GLY A 213 2.11 -7.65 -0.21
C GLY A 213 2.15 -6.94 -1.57
N LEU A 214 1.00 -6.57 -2.11
CA LEU A 214 0.88 -5.77 -3.33
C LEU A 214 0.33 -4.38 -3.01
N GLY A 215 0.86 -3.37 -3.68
CA GLY A 215 0.37 -2.00 -3.68
C GLY A 215 0.11 -1.52 -5.10
N VAL A 216 -0.91 -0.69 -5.28
CA VAL A 216 -1.20 -0.02 -6.56
C VAL A 216 -0.47 1.32 -6.69
N ASP A 217 0.03 1.86 -5.56
CA ASP A 217 0.63 3.19 -5.47
C ASP A 217 -0.33 4.33 -5.86
N GLY A 218 0.16 5.55 -6.03
CA GLY A 218 -0.62 6.69 -6.43
C GLY A 218 -0.99 6.69 -7.91
N SER A 219 -2.14 7.28 -8.27
CA SER A 219 -2.61 7.34 -9.65
C SER A 219 -1.69 8.12 -10.60
N SER A 220 -0.76 8.92 -10.07
CA SER A 220 0.26 9.61 -10.89
C SER A 220 1.38 8.69 -11.36
N SER A 221 1.61 7.57 -10.70
CA SER A 221 2.65 6.60 -11.02
C SER A 221 2.12 5.21 -11.42
N ALA A 222 0.84 4.93 -11.23
CA ALA A 222 0.27 3.60 -11.49
C ALA A 222 -0.98 3.58 -12.39
N ASP A 223 -1.51 4.73 -12.78
CA ASP A 223 -2.66 4.94 -13.67
C ASP A 223 -3.99 4.33 -13.18
N SER A 224 -4.00 3.11 -12.63
CA SER A 224 -5.22 2.43 -12.20
C SER A 224 -5.09 1.81 -10.80
N ALA A 225 -6.19 1.75 -10.06
CA ALA A 225 -6.27 1.11 -8.76
C ALA A 225 -6.81 -0.34 -8.89
N SER A 226 -6.11 -1.20 -9.64
CA SER A 226 -6.50 -2.59 -9.87
C SER A 226 -5.50 -3.58 -9.29
N LEU A 227 -5.82 -4.16 -8.13
CA LEU A 227 -4.97 -5.16 -7.49
C LEU A 227 -4.80 -6.44 -8.34
N TRP A 228 -5.77 -6.75 -9.21
CA TRP A 228 -5.63 -7.85 -10.16
C TRP A 228 -4.51 -7.60 -11.18
N LEU A 229 -4.39 -6.35 -11.68
CA LEU A 229 -3.31 -5.99 -12.61
C LEU A 229 -1.96 -6.09 -11.91
N GLU A 230 -1.84 -5.59 -10.69
CA GLU A 230 -0.61 -5.69 -9.90
C GLU A 230 -0.20 -7.15 -9.65
N ALA A 231 -1.14 -8.02 -9.31
CA ALA A 231 -0.89 -9.45 -9.13
C ALA A 231 -0.33 -10.10 -10.42
N ARG A 232 -0.91 -9.76 -11.58
CA ARG A 232 -0.43 -10.27 -12.86
C ARG A 232 0.95 -9.75 -13.21
N GLN A 233 1.21 -8.46 -13.03
CA GLN A 233 2.52 -7.86 -13.32
C GLN A 233 3.59 -8.40 -12.37
N ALA A 234 3.31 -8.52 -11.08
CA ALA A 234 4.21 -9.12 -10.10
C ALA A 234 4.66 -10.54 -10.52
N MET A 235 3.73 -11.38 -10.98
CA MET A 235 4.07 -12.72 -11.51
C MET A 235 4.96 -12.63 -12.75
N LEU A 236 4.64 -11.77 -13.71
CA LEU A 236 5.38 -11.66 -14.97
C LEU A 236 6.79 -11.10 -14.76
N LEU A 237 6.93 -10.08 -13.90
CA LEU A 237 8.22 -9.49 -13.56
C LEU A 237 9.11 -10.45 -12.79
N ALA A 238 8.57 -11.21 -11.84
CA ALA A 238 9.29 -12.25 -11.14
C ALA A 238 9.80 -13.34 -12.11
N LYS A 239 8.99 -13.74 -13.10
CA LYS A 239 9.43 -14.66 -14.16
C LYS A 239 10.53 -14.07 -15.04
N LEU A 240 10.41 -12.79 -15.40
CA LEU A 240 11.42 -12.11 -16.21
C LEU A 240 12.76 -12.00 -15.47
N ARG A 241 12.72 -11.68 -14.17
CA ARG A 241 13.91 -11.52 -13.34
C ARG A 241 14.59 -12.86 -13.01
N ASP A 242 13.81 -13.84 -12.53
CA ASP A 242 14.33 -15.02 -11.85
C ASP A 242 14.11 -16.32 -12.62
N GLY A 243 13.53 -16.24 -13.83
CA GLY A 243 13.27 -17.37 -14.71
C GLY A 243 11.81 -17.82 -14.78
N ALA A 244 11.45 -18.52 -15.83
CA ALA A 244 10.05 -18.86 -16.17
C ALA A 244 9.32 -19.69 -15.08
N ALA A 245 10.04 -20.45 -14.28
CA ALA A 245 9.52 -21.27 -13.19
C ALA A 245 9.49 -20.56 -11.82
N ALA A 246 10.00 -19.33 -11.71
CA ALA A 246 10.17 -18.64 -10.44
C ALA A 246 8.86 -18.19 -9.79
N ALA A 247 7.80 -18.02 -10.56
CA ALA A 247 6.52 -17.51 -10.10
C ALA A 247 5.34 -18.18 -10.83
N ASP A 248 4.20 -18.25 -10.16
CA ASP A 248 2.92 -18.75 -10.66
C ASP A 248 1.77 -17.88 -10.13
N ALA A 249 0.54 -18.20 -10.53
CA ALA A 249 -0.64 -17.49 -10.07
C ALA A 249 -0.89 -17.66 -8.56
N ARG A 250 -0.46 -18.77 -7.96
CA ARG A 250 -0.55 -18.98 -6.52
C ARG A 250 0.32 -17.97 -5.77
N MET A 251 1.57 -17.77 -6.19
CA MET A 251 2.45 -16.78 -5.57
C MET A 251 1.85 -15.37 -5.64
N ALA A 252 1.30 -14.98 -6.80
CA ALA A 252 0.67 -13.68 -6.97
C ALA A 252 -0.58 -13.52 -6.07
N LEU A 253 -1.40 -14.56 -5.96
CA LEU A 253 -2.58 -14.56 -5.09
C LEU A 253 -2.18 -14.48 -3.60
N GLU A 254 -1.13 -15.18 -3.19
CA GLU A 254 -0.61 -15.09 -1.82
C GLU A 254 -0.11 -13.68 -1.49
N MET A 255 0.58 -13.00 -2.41
CA MET A 255 0.97 -11.59 -2.24
C MET A 255 -0.27 -10.67 -2.14
N ALA A 256 -1.28 -10.89 -2.97
CA ALA A 256 -2.53 -10.09 -2.95
C ALA A 256 -3.41 -10.35 -1.71
N THR A 257 -3.11 -11.35 -0.88
CA THR A 257 -3.94 -11.78 0.26
C THR A 257 -3.13 -11.84 1.56
N ILE A 258 -2.58 -13.00 1.90
CA ILE A 258 -1.85 -13.22 3.16
C ILE A 258 -0.57 -12.40 3.25
N GLY A 259 0.07 -12.06 2.14
CA GLY A 259 1.23 -11.17 2.10
C GLY A 259 0.86 -9.76 2.56
N GLY A 260 -0.22 -9.18 2.02
CA GLY A 260 -0.77 -7.91 2.48
C GLY A 260 -1.20 -7.95 3.95
N ALA A 261 -1.85 -9.04 4.40
CA ALA A 261 -2.18 -9.22 5.81
C ALA A 261 -0.92 -9.23 6.70
N GLY A 262 0.18 -9.83 6.24
CA GLY A 262 1.48 -9.79 6.92
C GLY A 262 2.04 -8.39 7.04
N CYS A 263 2.04 -7.61 5.94
CA CYS A 263 2.46 -6.20 5.94
C CYS A 263 1.70 -5.39 6.99
N LEU A 264 0.40 -5.62 7.12
CA LEU A 264 -0.48 -4.89 8.04
C LEU A 264 -0.52 -5.49 9.47
N GLY A 265 0.24 -6.57 9.76
CA GLY A 265 0.22 -7.25 11.07
C GLY A 265 -1.13 -7.87 11.42
N ARG A 266 -1.86 -8.36 10.39
CA ARG A 266 -3.23 -8.88 10.54
C ARG A 266 -3.36 -10.34 10.06
N VAL A 267 -2.28 -11.10 10.11
CA VAL A 267 -2.28 -12.53 9.76
C VAL A 267 -3.26 -13.28 10.66
N GLY A 268 -4.08 -14.14 10.05
CA GLY A 268 -5.14 -14.86 10.75
C GLY A 268 -6.45 -14.08 10.96
N GLU A 269 -6.41 -12.77 10.77
CA GLU A 269 -7.58 -11.88 10.83
C GLU A 269 -8.17 -11.63 9.43
N ILE A 270 -7.31 -11.24 8.47
CA ILE A 270 -7.65 -10.98 7.06
C ILE A 270 -6.74 -11.78 6.12
N GLY A 271 -7.04 -11.75 4.81
CA GLY A 271 -6.21 -12.36 3.77
C GLY A 271 -6.34 -13.87 3.62
N SER A 272 -7.20 -14.53 4.40
CA SER A 272 -7.46 -15.97 4.31
C SER A 272 -8.91 -16.32 4.66
N ILE A 273 -9.40 -17.42 4.09
CA ILE A 273 -10.72 -17.98 4.44
C ILE A 273 -10.47 -19.10 5.44
N GLN A 274 -10.67 -18.80 6.72
CA GLN A 274 -10.48 -19.73 7.83
C GLN A 274 -11.39 -19.40 9.01
N VAL A 275 -11.59 -20.36 9.92
CA VAL A 275 -12.35 -20.11 11.16
C VAL A 275 -11.63 -19.05 12.00
N GLY A 276 -12.37 -18.05 12.43
CA GLY A 276 -11.85 -16.90 13.19
C GLY A 276 -11.42 -15.71 12.33
N ALA A 277 -11.23 -15.86 11.02
CA ALA A 277 -11.00 -14.72 10.13
C ALA A 277 -12.30 -13.92 9.90
N VAL A 278 -12.14 -12.65 9.54
CA VAL A 278 -13.29 -11.79 9.22
C VAL A 278 -13.93 -12.22 7.89
N GLY A 279 -15.20 -11.83 7.70
CA GLY A 279 -15.97 -12.15 6.48
C GLY A 279 -15.62 -11.25 5.30
N ASP A 280 -14.34 -11.23 4.90
CA ASP A 280 -13.84 -10.53 3.73
C ASP A 280 -13.61 -11.53 2.59
N VAL A 281 -14.38 -11.42 1.50
CA VAL A 281 -14.36 -12.38 0.39
C VAL A 281 -14.48 -11.65 -0.94
N ALA A 282 -13.64 -12.03 -1.92
CA ALA A 282 -13.77 -11.59 -3.29
C ALA A 282 -14.11 -12.81 -4.18
N VAL A 283 -15.02 -12.63 -5.12
CA VAL A 283 -15.50 -13.67 -6.04
C VAL A 283 -15.36 -13.19 -7.47
N TRP A 284 -14.77 -14.02 -8.33
CA TRP A 284 -14.66 -13.76 -9.76
C TRP A 284 -15.41 -14.84 -10.55
N SER A 285 -16.06 -14.45 -11.66
CA SER A 285 -16.58 -15.42 -12.61
C SER A 285 -15.50 -15.82 -13.60
N LEU A 286 -15.32 -17.13 -13.80
CA LEU A 286 -14.44 -17.70 -14.81
C LEU A 286 -15.25 -18.27 -16.00
N GLU A 287 -16.35 -17.61 -16.32
CA GLU A 287 -17.22 -17.95 -17.45
C GLU A 287 -16.80 -17.22 -18.73
N GLY A 288 -17.24 -17.74 -19.85
CA GLY A 288 -17.04 -17.13 -21.16
C GLY A 288 -15.85 -17.70 -21.94
N PRO A 289 -15.68 -17.25 -23.21
CA PRO A 289 -14.75 -17.87 -24.16
C PRO A 289 -13.30 -17.90 -23.71
N ARG A 290 -12.85 -16.85 -22.99
CA ARG A 290 -11.45 -16.74 -22.51
C ARG A 290 -11.07 -17.82 -21.50
N PHE A 291 -12.03 -18.41 -20.81
CA PHE A 291 -11.82 -19.42 -19.78
C PHE A 291 -12.17 -20.84 -20.22
N ALA A 292 -12.81 -21.01 -21.39
CA ALA A 292 -13.42 -22.25 -21.83
C ALA A 292 -12.48 -23.49 -21.84
N GLY A 293 -11.16 -23.27 -22.03
CA GLY A 293 -10.16 -24.33 -21.99
C GLY A 293 -9.22 -24.30 -20.80
N ALA A 294 -9.42 -23.38 -19.81
CA ALA A 294 -8.42 -23.06 -18.80
C ALA A 294 -8.80 -23.45 -17.36
N ILE A 295 -10.00 -23.99 -17.12
CA ILE A 295 -10.55 -24.23 -15.77
C ILE A 295 -9.95 -25.42 -15.03
N ALA A 296 -9.00 -26.14 -15.60
CA ALA A 296 -8.27 -27.21 -14.90
C ALA A 296 -7.48 -26.67 -13.68
N ASP A 297 -6.96 -25.45 -13.75
CA ASP A 297 -6.46 -24.68 -12.60
C ASP A 297 -7.11 -23.30 -12.59
N PRO A 298 -8.12 -23.08 -11.75
CA PRO A 298 -8.87 -21.84 -11.71
C PRO A 298 -8.02 -20.64 -11.25
N ARG A 299 -6.93 -20.83 -10.50
CA ARG A 299 -6.02 -19.74 -10.08
C ARG A 299 -5.21 -19.25 -11.27
N GLU A 300 -4.64 -20.18 -12.05
CA GLU A 300 -3.94 -19.85 -13.29
C GLU A 300 -4.88 -19.21 -14.31
N ALA A 301 -6.10 -19.75 -14.46
CA ALA A 301 -7.12 -19.18 -15.34
C ALA A 301 -7.47 -17.74 -14.92
N TRP A 302 -7.75 -17.51 -13.65
CA TRP A 302 -8.06 -16.18 -13.10
C TRP A 302 -7.01 -15.15 -13.46
N LEU A 303 -5.72 -15.48 -13.28
CA LEU A 303 -4.64 -14.52 -13.46
C LEU A 303 -4.18 -14.39 -14.93
N ARG A 304 -4.17 -15.50 -15.69
CA ARG A 304 -3.61 -15.51 -17.05
C ARG A 304 -4.64 -15.16 -18.13
N CYS A 305 -5.89 -15.53 -17.94
CA CYS A 305 -6.93 -15.35 -18.96
C CYS A 305 -7.69 -14.02 -18.84
N GLY A 306 -7.33 -13.16 -17.83
CA GLY A 306 -7.95 -11.86 -17.63
C GLY A 306 -7.61 -10.81 -18.70
N PRO A 307 -7.96 -9.53 -18.46
CA PRO A 307 -8.38 -8.98 -17.15
C PRO A 307 -9.80 -9.33 -16.74
N VAL A 308 -10.01 -9.43 -15.43
CA VAL A 308 -11.33 -9.65 -14.82
C VAL A 308 -11.53 -8.74 -13.61
N GLY A 309 -12.69 -8.08 -13.55
CA GLY A 309 -13.18 -7.44 -12.33
C GLY A 309 -13.81 -8.47 -11.39
N ALA A 310 -13.92 -8.13 -10.14
CA ALA A 310 -14.64 -8.95 -9.18
C ALA A 310 -16.15 -8.97 -9.52
N ARG A 311 -16.76 -10.16 -9.47
CA ARG A 311 -18.21 -10.27 -9.49
C ARG A 311 -18.79 -9.73 -8.18
N ASP A 312 -18.23 -10.19 -7.07
CA ASP A 312 -18.65 -9.73 -5.76
C ASP A 312 -17.43 -9.43 -4.89
N THR A 313 -17.47 -8.31 -4.16
CA THR A 313 -16.52 -7.95 -3.12
C THR A 313 -17.29 -7.73 -1.83
N ILE A 314 -16.99 -8.56 -0.84
CA ILE A 314 -17.66 -8.61 0.46
C ILE A 314 -16.65 -8.19 1.52
N VAL A 315 -16.98 -7.17 2.30
CA VAL A 315 -16.15 -6.66 3.40
C VAL A 315 -16.95 -6.75 4.69
N HIS A 316 -16.40 -7.43 5.67
CA HIS A 316 -17.04 -7.66 6.96
C HIS A 316 -18.48 -8.21 6.82
N GLY A 317 -18.66 -9.16 5.87
CA GLY A 317 -19.95 -9.78 5.55
C GLY A 317 -20.93 -8.90 4.76
N ARG A 318 -20.53 -7.72 4.28
CA ARG A 318 -21.41 -6.81 3.51
C ARG A 318 -20.90 -6.66 2.08
N PHE A 319 -21.79 -6.69 1.11
CA PHE A 319 -21.44 -6.43 -0.28
C PHE A 319 -21.05 -4.96 -0.47
N VAL A 320 -19.84 -4.73 -0.95
CA VAL A 320 -19.35 -3.46 -1.49
C VAL A 320 -19.50 -3.46 -3.02
N VAL A 321 -19.18 -4.60 -3.64
CA VAL A 321 -19.47 -4.88 -5.06
C VAL A 321 -20.39 -6.09 -5.12
N ARG A 322 -21.40 -6.03 -5.97
CA ARG A 322 -22.30 -7.14 -6.26
C ARG A 322 -22.62 -7.16 -7.77
N ASP A 323 -22.53 -8.34 -8.37
CA ASP A 323 -22.75 -8.53 -9.82
C ASP A 323 -21.91 -7.53 -10.66
N GLY A 324 -20.65 -7.29 -10.27
CA GLY A 324 -19.71 -6.39 -10.93
C GLY A 324 -20.02 -4.90 -10.77
N ARG A 325 -20.88 -4.51 -9.84
CA ARG A 325 -21.32 -3.12 -9.61
C ARG A 325 -21.16 -2.73 -8.14
N LEU A 326 -20.75 -1.49 -7.90
CA LEU A 326 -20.75 -0.91 -6.56
C LEU A 326 -22.17 -0.84 -6.00
N THR A 327 -22.35 -1.23 -4.73
CA THR A 327 -23.64 -1.21 -4.03
C THR A 327 -23.98 0.17 -3.46
N SER A 328 -23.00 1.08 -3.40
CA SER A 328 -23.21 2.45 -2.90
C SER A 328 -24.25 3.21 -3.73
N PRO A 329 -25.27 3.86 -3.11
CA PRO A 329 -26.27 4.64 -3.83
C PRO A 329 -25.72 5.95 -4.42
N ARG A 330 -24.52 6.39 -3.99
CA ARG A 330 -23.94 7.68 -4.41
C ARG A 330 -22.94 7.57 -5.56
N VAL A 331 -22.84 6.44 -6.25
CA VAL A 331 -21.86 6.24 -7.34
C VAL A 331 -21.96 7.37 -8.39
N ALA A 332 -23.14 7.65 -8.89
CA ALA A 332 -23.34 8.67 -9.93
C ALA A 332 -22.94 10.08 -9.46
N GLU A 333 -23.28 10.44 -8.24
CA GLU A 333 -22.93 11.73 -7.61
C GLU A 333 -21.40 11.86 -7.46
N MET A 334 -20.75 10.82 -6.90
CA MET A 334 -19.30 10.80 -6.67
C MET A 334 -18.51 10.91 -7.97
N LEU A 335 -18.90 10.15 -9.01
CA LEU A 335 -18.24 10.21 -10.30
C LEU A 335 -18.44 11.56 -11.00
N THR A 336 -19.64 12.14 -10.91
CA THR A 336 -19.92 13.48 -11.48
C THR A 336 -19.07 14.54 -10.79
N THR A 337 -18.99 14.48 -9.46
CA THR A 337 -18.19 15.43 -8.67
C THR A 337 -16.70 15.25 -8.95
N HIS A 338 -16.21 14.02 -9.04
CA HIS A 338 -14.80 13.72 -9.36
C HIS A 338 -14.40 14.28 -10.73
N ARG A 339 -15.21 14.03 -11.78
CA ARG A 339 -14.93 14.56 -13.13
C ARG A 339 -14.83 16.08 -13.14
N ARG A 340 -15.73 16.76 -12.42
CA ARG A 340 -15.70 18.23 -12.30
C ARG A 340 -14.44 18.73 -11.61
N LEU A 341 -14.01 18.05 -10.53
CA LEU A 341 -12.78 18.41 -9.80
C LEU A 341 -11.53 18.14 -10.66
N ALA A 342 -11.47 16.99 -11.33
CA ALA A 342 -10.36 16.65 -12.23
C ALA A 342 -10.23 17.67 -13.38
N ALA A 343 -11.34 18.06 -14.00
CA ALA A 343 -11.33 19.08 -15.05
C ALA A 343 -10.81 20.44 -14.57
N ARG A 344 -11.10 20.82 -13.32
CA ARG A 344 -10.56 22.04 -12.71
C ARG A 344 -9.06 21.96 -12.43
N MET A 345 -8.57 20.79 -12.03
CA MET A 345 -7.13 20.56 -11.80
C MET A 345 -6.34 20.56 -13.10
N GLN A 346 -6.90 20.00 -14.18
CA GLN A 346 -6.26 19.97 -15.50
C GLN A 346 -6.26 21.33 -16.22
N ASN A 347 -7.19 22.19 -15.86
CA ASN A 347 -7.29 23.55 -16.43
C ASN A 347 -7.40 24.57 -15.28
N PRO A 348 -6.30 24.78 -14.52
CA PRO A 348 -6.26 25.84 -13.54
C PRO A 348 -6.32 27.18 -14.29
N GLY A 349 -7.45 27.93 -14.15
CA GLY A 349 -7.72 29.21 -14.84
C GLY A 349 -6.72 30.29 -14.48
#